data_8afe3036984e5eede05dced07141fef7
#
_entry.id   8afe3036984e5eede05dced07141fef7
#
_cell.length_a   1.000
_cell.length_b   1.000
_cell.length_c   1.000
_cell.angle_alpha   90.00
_cell.angle_beta   90.00
_cell.angle_gamma   90.00
#
_symmetry.space_group_name_H-M   'P 1'
#
loop_
_entity.id
_entity.type
_entity.pdbx_description
1 polymer ?
#
loop_
_entity_poly.entity_id
_entity_poly.type
_entity_poly.pdbx_seq_one_letter_code
_entity_poly.pdbx_strand_id
1 'polypeptide(L)'
;MMRTAALAAIAWLCTVPGLCAQDAAPDDAKNNVIPAASGQPVRTKHAMVVSVHHLATDAGVEILKGGGNAVDAAVATGFALAVVYPYAGNIGGGGFMLIHLDNSKSTFIDYRERAPLAATANMYLDAKGNVIPDASITGYKAVGVPGSVAGMVYAEKKYGKLTLSKVMAPAIRLASLGYVLTEEEAAELHDETLTMFPDSKRIFQRDGDFYKVGETFKQPELAATLKTIAADPDDFYRGRIAKRLAADVQQRGGLVTAQDLARYSVKEREPLTGTYKEYTILSAPPPSSGGVALIEALNILEGYNLSRWEDRTPDEMHLIVEAYRRAYMDRSDYLGDPDYVKIPTEALIDKRYDAAWRTGIMAEQAMSSKDLKRPAGFLPPPPTMDEVRHESTQTTHYSVIDAEGNAVSVTTTLNNGFGSAVTATGLGFLLNDEMDDFTAKSGVPNMFGLVQGPANTIAPGKRPLSSMTPTIVLKGDKVRFVLGSPGGGRIITTVANIFLSAADEGLNIQEAVDAPRFHHQYLPDVLYMEPGFSDATVEGLRALGYQLKIGGHWSDGECIAVDPATGELEGGQDHRHHFGKAAGY
;
A
#
# COMPACT_ATOMS: atom_id res chain seq x y z
N MET A 1 -72.76 -17.96 39.80
CA MET A 1 -72.11 -16.64 39.80
C MET A 1 -70.68 -16.83 39.26
N MET A 2 -70.54 -16.73 37.96
CA MET A 2 -69.27 -16.88 37.26
C MET A 2 -68.73 -15.46 36.89
N ARG A 3 -67.54 -15.16 37.30
CA ARG A 3 -66.81 -13.96 36.86
C ARG A 3 -65.84 -14.33 35.78
N THR A 4 -66.08 -13.87 34.58
CA THR A 4 -65.19 -13.95 33.41
C THR A 4 -64.05 -12.96 33.58
N ALA A 5 -62.80 -13.46 33.56
CA ALA A 5 -61.59 -12.65 33.46
C ALA A 5 -61.18 -12.53 31.97
N ALA A 6 -61.15 -11.34 31.45
CA ALA A 6 -60.64 -11.01 30.14
C ALA A 6 -59.13 -10.88 30.19
N LEU A 7 -58.38 -11.70 29.40
CA LEU A 7 -56.95 -11.53 29.13
C LEU A 7 -56.79 -10.48 28.02
N ALA A 8 -56.14 -9.38 28.36
CA ALA A 8 -55.67 -8.39 27.39
C ALA A 8 -54.23 -8.85 26.94
N ALA A 9 -54.12 -9.23 25.68
CA ALA A 9 -52.83 -9.45 25.06
C ALA A 9 -52.19 -8.13 24.66
N ILE A 10 -51.13 -7.75 25.33
CA ILE A 10 -50.29 -6.60 24.95
C ILE A 10 -49.27 -7.13 23.90
N ALA A 11 -49.49 -6.75 22.66
CA ALA A 11 -48.51 -6.95 21.61
C ALA A 11 -47.36 -5.93 21.81
N TRP A 12 -46.20 -6.42 22.18
CA TRP A 12 -44.95 -5.64 22.11
C TRP A 12 -44.47 -5.64 20.66
N LEU A 13 -44.65 -4.52 19.97
CA LEU A 13 -43.91 -4.21 18.77
C LEU A 13 -42.45 -3.90 19.21
N CYS A 14 -41.57 -4.86 19.06
CA CYS A 14 -40.14 -4.60 19.03
C CYS A 14 -39.81 -3.86 17.71
N THR A 15 -39.79 -2.55 17.74
CA THR A 15 -39.08 -1.74 16.74
C THR A 15 -37.59 -1.97 16.99
N VAL A 16 -36.97 -2.80 16.17
CA VAL A 16 -35.52 -2.88 16.06
C VAL A 16 -35.08 -1.57 15.41
N PRO A 17 -34.28 -0.71 16.08
CA PRO A 17 -33.62 0.36 15.37
C PRO A 17 -32.63 -0.32 14.42
N GLY A 18 -32.82 -0.10 13.11
CA GLY A 18 -31.76 -0.42 12.16
C GLY A 18 -30.50 0.31 12.60
N LEU A 19 -29.51 -0.44 13.08
CA LEU A 19 -28.14 0.02 13.09
C LEU A 19 -27.76 0.18 11.61
N CYS A 20 -27.89 1.41 11.10
CA CYS A 20 -27.00 1.88 10.07
C CYS A 20 -25.61 1.78 10.71
N ALA A 21 -24.81 0.82 10.28
CA ALA A 21 -23.38 0.89 10.48
C ALA A 21 -22.94 2.24 9.89
N GLN A 22 -22.71 3.20 10.76
CA GLN A 22 -22.03 4.42 10.38
C GLN A 22 -20.61 3.99 10.04
N ASP A 23 -20.21 4.31 8.82
CA ASP A 23 -18.84 4.30 8.36
C ASP A 23 -17.98 5.19 9.27
N ALA A 24 -17.53 4.66 10.37
CA ALA A 24 -16.42 5.21 11.10
C ALA A 24 -15.16 4.66 10.42
N ALA A 25 -14.64 5.39 9.43
CA ALA A 25 -13.20 5.47 9.36
C ALA A 25 -12.72 5.86 10.77
N PRO A 26 -11.66 5.23 11.32
CA PRO A 26 -11.16 5.64 12.61
C PRO A 26 -11.01 7.15 12.61
N ASP A 27 -11.62 7.78 13.58
CA ASP A 27 -11.63 9.23 13.76
C ASP A 27 -10.27 9.62 14.37
N ASP A 28 -9.19 9.44 13.60
CA ASP A 28 -7.87 10.01 13.86
C ASP A 28 -7.83 11.52 13.53
N ALA A 29 -9.00 12.14 13.42
CA ALA A 29 -9.16 13.57 13.35
C ALA A 29 -8.83 14.25 14.70
N LYS A 30 -7.75 13.84 15.35
CA LYS A 30 -7.05 14.73 16.29
C LYS A 30 -6.23 15.68 15.43
N ASN A 31 -6.77 16.87 15.17
CA ASN A 31 -6.11 18.14 14.82
C ASN A 31 -4.61 18.06 14.42
N ASN A 32 -4.22 17.17 13.55
CA ASN A 32 -2.93 17.24 12.87
C ASN A 32 -3.09 18.26 11.74
N VAL A 33 -3.04 19.54 12.11
CA VAL A 33 -2.57 20.55 11.18
C VAL A 33 -1.17 20.07 10.82
N ILE A 34 -0.95 19.66 9.55
CA ILE A 34 0.42 19.49 9.05
C ILE A 34 1.11 20.78 9.45
N PRO A 35 2.13 20.79 10.32
CA PRO A 35 2.83 22.02 10.61
C PRO A 35 3.16 22.60 9.25
N ALA A 36 3.02 23.92 9.06
CA ALA A 36 3.56 24.56 7.88
C ALA A 36 5.07 24.26 7.91
N ALA A 37 5.40 23.07 7.39
CA ALA A 37 6.74 22.55 7.34
C ALA A 37 7.57 23.57 6.59
N SER A 38 8.84 23.62 6.86
CA SER A 38 9.74 24.56 6.20
C SER A 38 9.74 24.43 4.66
N GLY A 39 8.95 23.53 4.09
CA GLY A 39 8.84 23.22 2.66
C GLY A 39 10.18 22.80 2.03
N GLN A 40 11.23 22.61 2.84
CA GLN A 40 12.57 22.34 2.37
C GLN A 40 12.89 20.85 2.49
N PRO A 41 13.26 20.20 1.38
CA PRO A 41 13.70 18.81 1.41
C PRO A 41 15.03 18.65 2.14
N VAL A 42 15.28 17.47 2.69
CA VAL A 42 16.61 17.08 3.15
C VAL A 42 17.52 16.89 1.94
N ARG A 43 18.67 17.56 1.91
CA ARG A 43 19.62 17.51 0.79
C ARG A 43 20.87 16.74 1.11
N THR A 44 21.31 15.89 0.18
CA THR A 44 22.56 15.13 0.25
C THR A 44 23.19 15.00 -1.12
N LYS A 45 24.51 14.65 -1.15
CA LYS A 45 25.27 14.63 -2.41
C LYS A 45 25.47 13.24 -2.99
N HIS A 46 25.48 12.21 -2.14
CA HIS A 46 25.94 10.89 -2.57
C HIS A 46 24.85 9.83 -2.47
N ALA A 47 24.10 9.81 -1.37
CA ALA A 47 23.09 8.77 -1.17
C ALA A 47 21.95 9.28 -0.30
N MET A 48 20.77 8.70 -0.47
CA MET A 48 19.55 9.06 0.25
C MET A 48 18.72 7.83 0.56
N VAL A 49 18.19 7.76 1.78
CA VAL A 49 17.14 6.83 2.20
C VAL A 49 16.00 7.64 2.80
N VAL A 50 14.77 7.36 2.38
CA VAL A 50 13.56 7.95 2.95
C VAL A 50 12.62 6.83 3.35
N SER A 51 12.17 6.81 4.59
CA SER A 51 11.20 5.83 5.09
C SER A 51 10.36 6.40 6.23
N VAL A 52 9.21 5.78 6.48
CA VAL A 52 8.26 6.15 7.53
C VAL A 52 8.83 6.11 8.95
N HIS A 53 10.02 5.49 9.17
CA HIS A 53 10.57 5.32 10.51
C HIS A 53 12.07 5.64 10.55
N HIS A 54 12.44 6.59 11.43
CA HIS A 54 13.82 7.12 11.51
C HIS A 54 14.89 6.03 11.74
N LEU A 55 14.62 5.02 12.58
CA LEU A 55 15.56 3.94 12.84
C LEU A 55 15.76 3.01 11.64
N ALA A 56 14.73 2.84 10.80
CA ALA A 56 14.84 2.07 9.57
C ALA A 56 15.62 2.85 8.50
N THR A 57 15.39 4.16 8.38
CA THR A 57 16.21 5.05 7.55
C THR A 57 17.68 4.99 7.96
N ASP A 58 17.96 5.10 9.27
CA ASP A 58 19.33 5.03 9.80
C ASP A 58 20.00 3.68 9.51
N ALA A 59 19.25 2.57 9.56
CA ALA A 59 19.75 1.24 9.17
C ALA A 59 20.17 1.20 7.69
N GLY A 60 19.35 1.75 6.78
CA GLY A 60 19.70 1.85 5.36
C GLY A 60 20.93 2.72 5.11
N VAL A 61 21.02 3.88 5.77
CA VAL A 61 22.18 4.79 5.67
C VAL A 61 23.46 4.14 6.25
N GLU A 62 23.35 3.37 7.34
CA GLU A 62 24.47 2.59 7.90
C GLU A 62 25.05 1.62 6.86
N ILE A 63 24.17 0.94 6.13
CA ILE A 63 24.56 -0.02 5.10
C ILE A 63 25.22 0.68 3.91
N LEU A 64 24.67 1.80 3.43
CA LEU A 64 25.29 2.61 2.36
C LEU A 64 26.70 3.08 2.76
N LYS A 65 26.85 3.64 3.95
CA LYS A 65 28.17 4.05 4.50
C LYS A 65 29.12 2.88 4.70
N GLY A 66 28.57 1.68 4.91
CA GLY A 66 29.33 0.42 5.03
C GLY A 66 29.78 -0.19 3.70
N GLY A 67 29.53 0.49 2.56
CA GLY A 67 29.92 0.08 1.21
C GLY A 67 28.88 -0.75 0.49
N GLY A 68 27.63 -0.79 0.99
CA GLY A 68 26.48 -1.36 0.28
C GLY A 68 25.98 -0.45 -0.83
N ASN A 69 25.20 -1.00 -1.76
CA ASN A 69 24.48 -0.27 -2.80
C ASN A 69 23.03 0.01 -2.39
N ALA A 70 22.25 0.61 -3.28
CA ALA A 70 20.84 0.94 -3.02
C ALA A 70 19.99 -0.29 -2.68
N VAL A 71 20.30 -1.47 -3.25
CA VAL A 71 19.58 -2.72 -2.95
C VAL A 71 19.90 -3.24 -1.55
N ASP A 72 21.20 -3.27 -1.17
CA ASP A 72 21.60 -3.61 0.21
C ASP A 72 20.88 -2.72 1.24
N ALA A 73 20.85 -1.41 0.97
CA ALA A 73 20.20 -0.44 1.85
C ALA A 73 18.68 -0.63 1.91
N ALA A 74 18.04 -0.88 0.77
CA ALA A 74 16.60 -1.14 0.73
C ALA A 74 16.24 -2.41 1.51
N VAL A 75 17.02 -3.48 1.38
CA VAL A 75 16.82 -4.72 2.14
C VAL A 75 17.04 -4.49 3.64
N ALA A 76 18.07 -3.73 4.03
CA ALA A 76 18.31 -3.38 5.44
C ALA A 76 17.16 -2.57 6.03
N THR A 77 16.66 -1.57 5.29
CA THR A 77 15.50 -0.74 5.68
C THR A 77 14.26 -1.62 5.84
N GLY A 78 13.97 -2.53 4.90
CA GLY A 78 12.82 -3.42 4.96
C GLY A 78 12.85 -4.35 6.18
N PHE A 79 13.99 -4.97 6.49
CA PHE A 79 14.14 -5.79 7.72
C PHE A 79 14.09 -4.95 8.99
N ALA A 80 14.59 -3.71 8.97
CA ALA A 80 14.50 -2.81 10.11
C ALA A 80 13.05 -2.37 10.35
N LEU A 81 12.28 -2.03 9.30
CA LEU A 81 10.85 -1.73 9.39
C LEU A 81 10.05 -2.88 9.99
N ALA A 82 10.38 -4.13 9.68
CA ALA A 82 9.75 -5.29 10.30
C ALA A 82 9.94 -5.37 11.83
N VAL A 83 10.89 -4.61 12.38
CA VAL A 83 11.16 -4.52 13.82
C VAL A 83 10.55 -3.27 14.44
N VAL A 84 10.73 -2.10 13.78
CA VAL A 84 10.43 -0.80 14.39
C VAL A 84 9.08 -0.23 13.97
N TYR A 85 8.47 -0.78 12.93
CA TYR A 85 7.17 -0.36 12.42
C TYR A 85 6.23 -1.56 12.20
N PRO A 86 5.87 -2.31 13.28
CA PRO A 86 5.07 -3.53 13.17
C PRO A 86 3.67 -3.31 12.59
N TYR A 87 3.22 -2.06 12.50
CA TYR A 87 1.96 -1.67 11.88
C TYR A 87 1.86 -2.12 10.41
N ALA A 88 2.96 -2.02 9.63
CA ALA A 88 2.99 -2.42 8.22
C ALA A 88 4.35 -3.00 7.77
N GLY A 89 5.46 -2.65 8.42
CA GLY A 89 6.77 -3.25 8.20
C GLY A 89 6.76 -4.73 8.60
N ASN A 90 7.29 -5.64 7.76
CA ASN A 90 6.99 -7.05 7.98
C ASN A 90 8.01 -8.03 7.40
N ILE A 91 7.97 -9.26 7.94
CA ILE A 91 8.49 -10.48 7.32
C ILE A 91 7.39 -11.53 7.10
N GLY A 92 6.19 -11.27 7.59
CA GLY A 92 5.02 -12.15 7.47
C GLY A 92 4.01 -11.71 6.41
N GLY A 93 4.34 -10.74 5.59
CA GLY A 93 3.56 -10.18 4.50
C GLY A 93 4.22 -10.32 3.14
N GLY A 94 4.03 -9.34 2.27
CA GLY A 94 4.59 -9.29 0.93
C GLY A 94 4.77 -7.88 0.38
N GLY A 95 5.06 -7.78 -0.92
CA GLY A 95 5.27 -6.50 -1.54
C GLY A 95 5.89 -6.54 -2.91
N PHE A 96 6.36 -5.37 -3.33
CA PHE A 96 7.02 -5.15 -4.61
C PHE A 96 8.26 -4.27 -4.44
N MET A 97 9.30 -4.55 -5.22
CA MET A 97 10.52 -3.76 -5.28
C MET A 97 10.84 -3.44 -6.74
N LEU A 98 10.86 -2.17 -7.08
CA LEU A 98 11.33 -1.66 -8.37
C LEU A 98 12.77 -1.20 -8.21
N ILE A 99 13.65 -1.70 -9.08
CA ILE A 99 15.08 -1.39 -9.09
C ILE A 99 15.42 -0.79 -10.44
N HIS A 100 16.15 0.32 -10.43
CA HIS A 100 16.80 0.89 -11.59
C HIS A 100 18.30 1.04 -11.29
N LEU A 101 19.13 0.42 -12.12
CA LEU A 101 20.58 0.42 -11.96
C LEU A 101 21.23 1.52 -12.82
N ASP A 102 22.42 1.96 -12.43
CA ASP A 102 23.23 2.97 -13.11
C ASP A 102 23.52 2.67 -14.59
N ASN A 103 23.48 1.38 -14.96
CA ASN A 103 23.61 0.91 -16.35
C ASN A 103 22.29 0.93 -17.15
N SER A 104 21.30 1.70 -16.69
CA SER A 104 19.96 1.83 -17.28
C SER A 104 19.14 0.53 -17.32
N LYS A 105 19.54 -0.52 -16.58
CA LYS A 105 18.77 -1.74 -16.44
C LYS A 105 17.76 -1.57 -15.31
N SER A 106 16.49 -1.83 -15.62
CA SER A 106 15.41 -1.83 -14.64
C SER A 106 14.84 -3.23 -14.47
N THR A 107 14.38 -3.54 -13.26
CA THR A 107 13.70 -4.81 -12.96
C THR A 107 12.68 -4.60 -11.84
N PHE A 108 11.68 -5.45 -11.82
CA PHE A 108 10.61 -5.45 -10.84
C PHE A 108 10.55 -6.80 -10.13
N ILE A 109 10.67 -6.80 -8.81
CA ILE A 109 10.61 -8.01 -7.99
C ILE A 109 9.24 -8.09 -7.34
N ASP A 110 8.44 -9.05 -7.79
CA ASP A 110 7.10 -9.37 -7.26
C ASP A 110 7.24 -10.47 -6.22
N TYR A 111 7.09 -10.08 -4.96
CA TYR A 111 7.00 -10.97 -3.80
C TYR A 111 5.67 -10.81 -3.06
N ARG A 112 4.60 -10.50 -3.82
CA ARG A 112 3.22 -10.47 -3.35
C ARG A 112 2.85 -11.80 -2.71
N GLU A 113 2.03 -11.79 -1.71
CA GLU A 113 1.45 -12.96 -1.05
C GLU A 113 0.71 -13.85 -2.05
N ARG A 114 0.54 -15.10 -1.69
CA ARG A 114 -0.23 -16.05 -2.49
C ARG A 114 -1.32 -16.68 -1.67
N ALA A 115 -2.48 -16.91 -2.29
CA ALA A 115 -3.51 -17.73 -1.69
C ALA A 115 -2.96 -19.15 -1.39
N PRO A 116 -3.23 -19.71 -0.19
CA PRO A 116 -2.90 -21.10 0.09
C PRO A 116 -3.51 -22.07 -0.93
N LEU A 117 -2.87 -23.21 -1.16
CA LEU A 117 -3.35 -24.23 -2.12
C LEU A 117 -4.73 -24.81 -1.74
N ALA A 118 -5.12 -24.70 -0.49
CA ALA A 118 -6.44 -25.09 0.00
C ALA A 118 -7.51 -24.00 -0.11
N ALA A 119 -7.15 -22.80 -0.55
CA ALA A 119 -8.09 -21.68 -0.70
C ALA A 119 -9.11 -21.96 -1.81
N THR A 120 -10.35 -21.52 -1.61
CA THR A 120 -11.47 -21.66 -2.55
C THR A 120 -12.18 -20.34 -2.75
N ALA A 121 -12.82 -20.15 -3.90
CA ALA A 121 -13.53 -18.91 -4.23
C ALA A 121 -14.60 -18.52 -3.18
N ASN A 122 -15.18 -19.50 -2.49
CA ASN A 122 -16.30 -19.29 -1.57
C ASN A 122 -15.89 -19.39 -0.09
N MET A 123 -14.59 -19.40 0.24
CA MET A 123 -14.13 -19.68 1.60
C MET A 123 -14.56 -18.64 2.65
N TYR A 124 -14.94 -17.44 2.22
CA TYR A 124 -15.43 -16.35 3.05
C TYR A 124 -16.94 -16.12 2.94
N LEU A 125 -17.68 -17.07 2.32
CA LEU A 125 -19.13 -16.99 2.21
C LEU A 125 -19.81 -17.93 3.22
N ASP A 126 -20.94 -17.47 3.76
CA ASP A 126 -21.83 -18.31 4.56
C ASP A 126 -22.64 -19.29 3.66
N ALA A 127 -23.43 -20.17 4.27
CA ALA A 127 -24.25 -21.13 3.54
C ALA A 127 -25.35 -20.49 2.65
N LYS A 128 -25.63 -19.19 2.82
CA LYS A 128 -26.55 -18.40 2.01
C LYS A 128 -25.84 -17.61 0.90
N GLY A 129 -24.51 -17.69 0.84
CA GLY A 129 -23.68 -16.95 -0.11
C GLY A 129 -23.44 -15.48 0.27
N ASN A 130 -23.61 -15.10 1.54
CA ASN A 130 -23.24 -13.79 2.02
C ASN A 130 -21.80 -13.81 2.52
N VAL A 131 -21.07 -12.68 2.38
CA VAL A 131 -19.74 -12.52 2.96
C VAL A 131 -19.84 -12.58 4.48
N ILE A 132 -18.99 -13.40 5.09
CA ILE A 132 -18.85 -13.50 6.55
C ILE A 132 -18.02 -12.29 7.00
N PRO A 133 -18.54 -11.38 7.84
CA PRO A 133 -17.81 -10.21 8.31
C PRO A 133 -16.46 -10.60 8.93
N ASP A 134 -15.44 -9.82 8.65
CA ASP A 134 -14.07 -9.90 9.18
C ASP A 134 -13.33 -11.24 8.95
N ALA A 135 -13.92 -12.20 8.24
CA ALA A 135 -13.33 -13.52 8.06
C ALA A 135 -12.08 -13.53 7.17
N SER A 136 -11.95 -12.54 6.28
CA SER A 136 -10.77 -12.30 5.44
C SER A 136 -9.78 -11.32 6.05
N ILE A 137 -10.13 -10.67 7.18
CA ILE A 137 -9.37 -9.58 7.80
C ILE A 137 -8.66 -10.06 9.08
N THR A 138 -9.38 -10.74 9.97
CA THR A 138 -8.89 -11.05 11.32
C THR A 138 -8.65 -12.54 11.51
N GLY A 139 -7.48 -12.87 12.06
CA GLY A 139 -7.16 -14.23 12.47
C GLY A 139 -6.52 -15.09 11.39
N TYR A 140 -6.29 -16.34 11.72
CA TYR A 140 -5.47 -17.29 10.95
C TYR A 140 -6.01 -17.61 9.54
N LYS A 141 -7.32 -17.44 9.32
CA LYS A 141 -7.98 -17.74 8.05
C LYS A 141 -7.74 -16.64 7.01
N ALA A 142 -7.39 -15.43 7.46
CA ALA A 142 -7.09 -14.27 6.61
C ALA A 142 -5.67 -14.33 6.01
N VAL A 143 -4.81 -15.25 6.51
CA VAL A 143 -3.38 -15.26 6.18
C VAL A 143 -3.12 -15.84 4.80
N GLY A 144 -2.49 -15.05 3.94
CA GLY A 144 -1.85 -15.48 2.69
C GLY A 144 -0.43 -16.02 2.93
N VAL A 145 0.11 -16.76 1.97
CA VAL A 145 1.49 -17.27 2.02
C VAL A 145 2.47 -16.10 1.90
N PRO A 146 3.31 -15.82 2.90
CA PRO A 146 4.14 -14.63 2.95
C PRO A 146 5.29 -14.65 1.93
N GLY A 147 5.60 -13.48 1.37
CA GLY A 147 6.61 -13.29 0.33
C GLY A 147 7.80 -12.43 0.72
N SER A 148 7.69 -11.57 1.76
CA SER A 148 8.67 -10.52 2.07
C SER A 148 10.10 -11.04 2.24
N VAL A 149 10.29 -12.12 2.99
CA VAL A 149 11.63 -12.70 3.18
C VAL A 149 12.21 -13.18 1.85
N ALA A 150 11.41 -13.89 1.03
CA ALA A 150 11.89 -14.37 -0.27
C ALA A 150 12.26 -13.23 -1.21
N GLY A 151 11.46 -12.15 -1.24
CA GLY A 151 11.71 -10.97 -2.07
C GLY A 151 12.99 -10.25 -1.70
N MET A 152 13.13 -9.91 -0.42
CA MET A 152 14.32 -9.23 0.09
C MET A 152 15.59 -10.07 -0.11
N VAL A 153 15.54 -11.36 0.21
CA VAL A 153 16.68 -12.27 0.00
C VAL A 153 17.03 -12.45 -1.49
N TYR A 154 16.01 -12.51 -2.34
CA TYR A 154 16.24 -12.60 -3.80
C TYR A 154 16.92 -11.35 -4.34
N ALA A 155 16.42 -10.16 -3.95
CA ALA A 155 16.99 -8.87 -4.34
C ALA A 155 18.45 -8.75 -3.89
N GLU A 156 18.69 -9.00 -2.61
CA GLU A 156 20.03 -8.97 -1.99
C GLU A 156 21.02 -9.89 -2.71
N LYS A 157 20.64 -11.15 -2.90
CA LYS A 157 21.51 -12.16 -3.54
C LYS A 157 21.86 -11.83 -4.98
N LYS A 158 20.96 -11.19 -5.72
CA LYS A 158 21.12 -10.95 -7.16
C LYS A 158 21.70 -9.57 -7.48
N TYR A 159 21.36 -8.58 -6.68
CA TYR A 159 21.65 -7.17 -6.95
C TYR A 159 22.41 -6.46 -5.84
N GLY A 160 22.49 -7.05 -4.63
CA GLY A 160 23.29 -6.52 -3.52
C GLY A 160 24.80 -6.74 -3.71
N LYS A 161 25.58 -5.99 -2.97
CA LYS A 161 27.05 -6.06 -2.89
C LYS A 161 27.56 -6.74 -1.63
N LEU A 162 26.74 -6.72 -0.56
CA LEU A 162 27.12 -7.20 0.76
C LEU A 162 26.54 -8.61 1.00
N THR A 163 26.89 -9.20 2.13
CA THR A 163 26.25 -10.45 2.58
C THR A 163 24.95 -10.16 3.31
N LEU A 164 23.94 -11.01 3.14
CA LEU A 164 22.66 -10.90 3.84
C LEU A 164 22.83 -10.72 5.35
N SER A 165 23.77 -11.43 5.97
CA SER A 165 24.06 -11.31 7.41
C SER A 165 24.54 -9.91 7.80
N LYS A 166 25.33 -9.24 6.94
CA LYS A 166 25.77 -7.86 7.17
C LYS A 166 24.61 -6.88 7.00
N VAL A 167 23.80 -7.08 5.98
CA VAL A 167 22.63 -6.23 5.67
C VAL A 167 21.55 -6.34 6.75
N MET A 168 21.31 -7.52 7.32
CA MET A 168 20.33 -7.74 8.39
C MET A 168 20.84 -7.36 9.80
N ALA A 169 22.13 -7.06 9.97
CA ALA A 169 22.71 -6.79 11.30
C ALA A 169 22.02 -5.62 12.05
N PRO A 170 21.66 -4.47 11.41
CA PRO A 170 20.94 -3.40 12.09
C PRO A 170 19.57 -3.86 12.63
N ALA A 171 18.77 -4.56 11.84
CA ALA A 171 17.47 -5.09 12.25
C ALA A 171 17.59 -6.08 13.42
N ILE A 172 18.55 -7.01 13.35
CA ILE A 172 18.84 -7.97 14.43
C ILE A 172 19.24 -7.23 15.70
N ARG A 173 20.03 -6.17 15.61
CA ARG A 173 20.44 -5.34 16.73
C ARG A 173 19.25 -4.63 17.37
N LEU A 174 18.38 -4.01 16.58
CA LEU A 174 17.16 -3.32 17.03
C LEU A 174 16.21 -4.32 17.75
N ALA A 175 15.95 -5.48 17.17
CA ALA A 175 15.09 -6.48 17.80
C ALA A 175 15.68 -7.06 19.08
N SER A 176 17.02 -7.28 19.14
CA SER A 176 17.71 -7.90 20.29
C SER A 176 17.90 -6.94 21.48
N LEU A 177 18.35 -5.71 21.20
CA LEU A 177 18.62 -4.72 22.22
C LEU A 177 17.38 -3.89 22.55
N GLY A 178 16.45 -3.78 21.61
CA GLY A 178 15.28 -2.91 21.68
C GLY A 178 15.62 -1.46 21.34
N TYR A 179 14.58 -0.65 21.30
CA TYR A 179 14.64 0.80 21.12
C TYR A 179 13.67 1.47 22.09
N VAL A 180 13.94 2.72 22.41
CA VAL A 180 13.13 3.52 23.34
C VAL A 180 11.97 4.13 22.55
N LEU A 181 10.73 3.89 23.01
CA LEU A 181 9.53 4.38 22.34
C LEU A 181 9.36 5.89 22.54
N THR A 182 9.15 6.61 21.46
CA THR A 182 8.63 7.98 21.43
C THR A 182 7.15 8.02 21.83
N GLU A 183 6.57 9.22 21.87
CA GLU A 183 5.13 9.39 22.13
C GLU A 183 4.29 8.77 21.01
N GLU A 184 4.66 9.03 19.77
CA GLU A 184 3.96 8.53 18.59
C GLU A 184 4.09 7.01 18.44
N GLU A 185 5.29 6.46 18.62
CA GLU A 185 5.52 5.01 18.55
C GLU A 185 4.75 4.26 19.65
N ALA A 186 4.69 4.81 20.86
CA ALA A 186 3.90 4.24 21.94
C ALA A 186 2.39 4.34 21.65
N ALA A 187 1.93 5.44 21.04
CA ALA A 187 0.54 5.63 20.65
C ALA A 187 0.12 4.64 19.53
N GLU A 188 1.00 4.37 18.55
CA GLU A 188 0.74 3.39 17.50
C GLU A 188 0.63 1.95 18.07
N LEU A 189 1.50 1.58 19.01
CA LEU A 189 1.44 0.27 19.67
C LEU A 189 0.24 0.15 20.64
N HIS A 190 -0.46 1.23 20.96
CA HIS A 190 -1.67 1.25 21.77
C HIS A 190 -2.91 0.94 20.91
N ASP A 191 -2.91 -0.23 20.26
CA ASP A 191 -4.01 -0.71 19.43
C ASP A 191 -4.64 -1.98 20.04
N GLU A 192 -5.96 -1.94 20.23
CA GLU A 192 -6.71 -3.07 20.80
C GLU A 192 -6.64 -4.33 19.93
N THR A 193 -6.40 -4.18 18.62
CA THR A 193 -6.18 -5.29 17.69
C THR A 193 -5.05 -6.21 18.18
N LEU A 194 -3.98 -5.63 18.74
CA LEU A 194 -2.85 -6.37 19.30
C LEU A 194 -3.18 -7.17 20.58
N THR A 195 -4.38 -6.99 21.15
CA THR A 195 -4.85 -7.75 22.31
C THR A 195 -5.70 -8.96 21.96
N MET A 196 -6.13 -9.08 20.70
CA MET A 196 -7.07 -10.12 20.25
C MET A 196 -6.52 -11.54 20.32
N PHE A 197 -5.20 -11.70 20.14
CA PHE A 197 -4.54 -13.00 20.17
C PHE A 197 -3.46 -13.07 21.24
N PRO A 198 -3.31 -14.24 21.93
CA PRO A 198 -2.43 -14.35 23.10
C PRO A 198 -0.97 -13.99 22.84
N ASP A 199 -0.42 -14.37 21.68
CA ASP A 199 0.98 -14.08 21.34
C ASP A 199 1.19 -12.62 20.98
N SER A 200 0.26 -12.00 20.26
CA SER A 200 0.29 -10.57 20.00
C SER A 200 0.20 -9.77 21.29
N LYS A 201 -0.79 -10.10 22.14
CA LYS A 201 -0.92 -9.47 23.46
C LYS A 201 0.34 -9.58 24.30
N ARG A 202 0.97 -10.76 24.35
CA ARG A 202 2.18 -11.02 25.12
C ARG A 202 3.40 -10.22 24.64
N ILE A 203 3.50 -9.99 23.33
CA ILE A 203 4.64 -9.28 22.72
C ILE A 203 4.45 -7.76 22.78
N PHE A 204 3.25 -7.29 22.44
CA PHE A 204 2.95 -5.86 22.33
C PHE A 204 2.39 -5.23 23.60
N GLN A 205 2.23 -6.01 24.67
CA GLN A 205 1.93 -5.52 26.01
C GLN A 205 3.01 -5.93 27.01
N ARG A 206 3.15 -5.14 28.07
CA ARG A 206 4.03 -5.40 29.19
C ARG A 206 3.23 -5.38 30.50
N ASP A 207 3.36 -6.44 31.29
CA ASP A 207 2.65 -6.58 32.58
C ASP A 207 1.11 -6.41 32.46
N GLY A 208 0.54 -6.72 31.28
CA GLY A 208 -0.90 -6.65 31.00
C GLY A 208 -1.40 -5.27 30.57
N ASP A 209 -0.50 -4.33 30.29
CA ASP A 209 -0.80 -2.97 29.80
C ASP A 209 0.03 -2.68 28.54
N PHE A 210 -0.38 -1.71 27.74
CA PHE A 210 0.39 -1.26 26.59
C PHE A 210 1.70 -0.60 27.01
N TYR A 211 2.70 -0.68 26.12
CA TYR A 211 3.98 0.00 26.32
C TYR A 211 3.78 1.52 26.40
N LYS A 212 4.59 2.17 27.25
CA LYS A 212 4.55 3.62 27.49
C LYS A 212 5.73 4.34 26.88
N VAL A 213 5.56 5.62 26.66
CA VAL A 213 6.62 6.53 26.23
C VAL A 213 7.86 6.37 27.12
N GLY A 214 9.03 6.25 26.51
CA GLY A 214 10.31 6.09 27.21
C GLY A 214 10.62 4.65 27.62
N GLU A 215 9.69 3.69 27.45
CA GLU A 215 9.99 2.28 27.67
C GLU A 215 10.78 1.70 26.51
N THR A 216 11.59 0.68 26.80
CA THR A 216 12.34 -0.04 25.76
C THR A 216 11.52 -1.21 25.24
N PHE A 217 11.14 -1.16 23.96
CA PHE A 217 10.47 -2.26 23.27
C PHE A 217 11.50 -3.25 22.72
N LYS A 218 11.44 -4.50 23.16
CA LYS A 218 12.34 -5.59 22.75
C LYS A 218 11.54 -6.76 22.18
N GLN A 219 12.08 -7.35 21.10
CA GLN A 219 11.44 -8.44 20.38
C GLN A 219 12.39 -9.66 20.27
N PRO A 220 12.65 -10.38 21.38
CA PRO A 220 13.66 -11.45 21.41
C PRO A 220 13.33 -12.63 20.49
N GLU A 221 12.05 -12.97 20.30
CA GLU A 221 11.62 -14.04 19.39
C GLU A 221 11.84 -13.63 17.93
N LEU A 222 11.48 -12.40 17.56
CA LEU A 222 11.77 -11.85 16.25
C LEU A 222 13.28 -11.77 16.00
N ALA A 223 14.07 -11.36 16.99
CA ALA A 223 15.53 -11.35 16.89
C ALA A 223 16.11 -12.73 16.60
N ALA A 224 15.58 -13.78 17.24
CA ALA A 224 15.99 -15.17 16.98
C ALA A 224 15.60 -15.62 15.56
N THR A 225 14.41 -15.26 15.11
CA THR A 225 13.92 -15.54 13.75
C THR A 225 14.80 -14.84 12.71
N LEU A 226 15.09 -13.55 12.88
CA LEU A 226 15.96 -12.79 11.98
C LEU A 226 17.39 -13.34 11.92
N LYS A 227 17.96 -13.77 13.07
CA LYS A 227 19.27 -14.45 13.10
C LYS A 227 19.26 -15.76 12.31
N THR A 228 18.19 -16.52 12.40
CA THR A 228 18.03 -17.76 11.62
C THR A 228 17.97 -17.47 10.13
N ILE A 229 17.16 -16.48 9.70
CA ILE A 229 17.06 -16.06 8.30
C ILE A 229 18.40 -15.55 7.77
N ALA A 230 19.14 -14.75 8.55
CA ALA A 230 20.45 -14.22 8.15
C ALA A 230 21.50 -15.33 7.94
N ALA A 231 21.40 -16.42 8.69
CA ALA A 231 22.30 -17.59 8.56
C ALA A 231 21.85 -18.57 7.48
N ASP A 232 20.56 -18.81 7.37
CA ASP A 232 19.94 -19.74 6.40
C ASP A 232 18.53 -19.22 6.02
N PRO A 233 18.40 -18.42 4.96
CA PRO A 233 17.11 -17.88 4.57
C PRO A 233 16.12 -18.96 4.07
N ASP A 234 16.60 -20.13 3.64
CA ASP A 234 15.73 -21.25 3.26
C ASP A 234 14.98 -21.85 4.46
N ASP A 235 15.45 -21.63 5.69
CA ASP A 235 14.75 -22.09 6.91
C ASP A 235 13.34 -21.49 7.03
N PHE A 236 13.13 -20.25 6.52
CA PHE A 236 11.83 -19.59 6.54
C PHE A 236 10.78 -20.31 5.66
N TYR A 237 11.20 -20.91 4.55
CA TYR A 237 10.29 -21.57 3.60
C TYR A 237 10.33 -23.10 3.65
N ARG A 238 11.42 -23.72 4.12
CA ARG A 238 11.64 -25.19 4.08
C ARG A 238 12.16 -25.78 5.36
N GLY A 239 12.63 -24.94 6.31
CA GLY A 239 13.27 -25.39 7.54
C GLY A 239 12.35 -25.43 8.76
N ARG A 240 12.89 -25.02 9.90
CA ARG A 240 12.22 -25.05 11.20
C ARG A 240 11.19 -23.95 11.33
N ILE A 241 11.48 -22.77 10.80
CA ILE A 241 10.53 -21.64 10.78
C ILE A 241 9.29 -22.05 9.98
N ALA A 242 9.46 -22.59 8.76
CA ALA A 242 8.35 -23.05 7.94
C ALA A 242 7.46 -24.08 8.64
N LYS A 243 8.07 -25.09 9.27
CA LYS A 243 7.32 -26.14 9.97
C LYS A 243 6.54 -25.58 11.16
N ARG A 244 7.16 -24.67 11.92
CA ARG A 244 6.52 -24.05 13.09
C ARG A 244 5.38 -23.13 12.68
N LEU A 245 5.60 -22.26 11.70
CA LEU A 245 4.58 -21.36 11.16
C LEU A 245 3.37 -22.16 10.63
N ALA A 246 3.61 -23.16 9.79
CA ALA A 246 2.54 -23.98 9.23
C ALA A 246 1.75 -24.73 10.31
N ALA A 247 2.43 -25.29 11.32
CA ALA A 247 1.76 -25.96 12.42
C ALA A 247 0.90 -25.00 13.24
N ASP A 248 1.39 -23.80 13.55
CA ASP A 248 0.66 -22.78 14.29
C ASP A 248 -0.61 -22.35 13.54
N VAL A 249 -0.45 -21.99 12.25
CA VAL A 249 -1.57 -21.56 11.39
C VAL A 249 -2.63 -22.66 11.26
N GLN A 250 -2.23 -23.91 10.98
CA GLN A 250 -3.17 -25.02 10.78
C GLN A 250 -3.90 -25.42 12.05
N GLN A 251 -3.22 -25.47 13.20
CA GLN A 251 -3.84 -25.82 14.49
C GLN A 251 -4.94 -24.84 14.90
N ARG A 252 -4.89 -23.62 14.38
CA ARG A 252 -5.83 -22.53 14.69
C ARG A 252 -6.80 -22.23 13.56
N GLY A 253 -6.92 -23.13 12.57
CA GLY A 253 -7.93 -23.09 11.52
C GLY A 253 -7.57 -22.28 10.28
N GLY A 254 -6.32 -21.80 10.16
CA GLY A 254 -5.79 -21.20 8.93
C GLY A 254 -5.40 -22.25 7.89
N LEU A 255 -5.09 -21.77 6.67
CA LEU A 255 -4.90 -22.66 5.51
C LEU A 255 -3.44 -22.84 5.08
N VAL A 256 -2.53 -21.96 5.52
CA VAL A 256 -1.12 -22.03 5.12
C VAL A 256 -0.45 -23.29 5.65
N THR A 257 0.12 -24.08 4.74
CA THR A 257 0.82 -25.33 5.03
C THR A 257 2.32 -25.22 4.77
N ALA A 258 3.10 -26.17 5.27
CA ALA A 258 4.52 -26.26 4.92
C ALA A 258 4.75 -26.47 3.41
N GLN A 259 3.78 -27.06 2.70
CA GLN A 259 3.84 -27.22 1.24
C GLN A 259 3.62 -25.88 0.53
N ASP A 260 2.73 -25.02 1.02
CA ASP A 260 2.52 -23.67 0.51
C ASP A 260 3.79 -22.85 0.61
N LEU A 261 4.41 -22.85 1.80
CA LEU A 261 5.68 -22.17 2.04
C LEU A 261 6.78 -22.71 1.11
N ALA A 262 6.97 -24.03 1.04
CA ALA A 262 8.02 -24.66 0.22
C ALA A 262 7.86 -24.40 -1.29
N ARG A 263 6.64 -24.12 -1.76
CA ARG A 263 6.31 -23.79 -3.16
C ARG A 263 6.32 -22.29 -3.46
N TYR A 264 6.46 -21.47 -2.44
CA TYR A 264 6.53 -20.02 -2.67
C TYR A 264 7.75 -19.67 -3.52
N SER A 265 7.57 -18.79 -4.47
CA SER A 265 8.64 -18.27 -5.34
C SER A 265 8.37 -16.82 -5.70
N VAL A 266 9.41 -16.02 -5.66
CA VAL A 266 9.45 -14.66 -6.20
C VAL A 266 9.27 -14.70 -7.71
N LYS A 267 8.66 -13.67 -8.28
CA LYS A 267 8.65 -13.42 -9.71
C LYS A 267 9.49 -12.18 -10.02
N GLU A 268 10.40 -12.31 -10.96
CA GLU A 268 11.04 -11.15 -11.55
C GLU A 268 10.30 -10.81 -12.83
N ARG A 269 9.88 -9.54 -12.95
CA ARG A 269 9.08 -9.03 -14.07
C ARG A 269 9.77 -7.83 -14.69
N GLU A 270 9.45 -7.54 -15.95
CA GLU A 270 9.80 -6.25 -16.54
C GLU A 270 8.90 -5.16 -15.90
N PRO A 271 9.47 -4.02 -15.48
CA PRO A 271 8.67 -2.88 -15.04
C PRO A 271 7.71 -2.42 -16.12
N LEU A 272 6.51 -2.00 -15.73
CA LEU A 272 5.62 -1.33 -16.66
C LEU A 272 6.21 0.04 -17.01
N THR A 273 6.30 0.33 -18.31
CA THR A 273 6.91 1.57 -18.81
C THR A 273 5.88 2.41 -19.54
N GLY A 274 5.75 3.67 -19.13
CA GLY A 274 4.96 4.71 -19.81
C GLY A 274 5.76 5.98 -19.99
N THR A 275 5.15 6.98 -20.63
CA THR A 275 5.76 8.32 -20.75
C THR A 275 4.74 9.39 -20.39
N TYR A 276 5.23 10.48 -19.83
CA TYR A 276 4.46 11.69 -19.56
C TYR A 276 5.32 12.92 -19.84
N LYS A 277 4.99 13.68 -20.86
CA LYS A 277 5.83 14.79 -21.34
C LYS A 277 7.27 14.33 -21.59
N GLU A 278 8.27 14.95 -20.94
CA GLU A 278 9.68 14.57 -21.05
C GLU A 278 10.11 13.44 -20.11
N TYR A 279 9.20 12.86 -19.35
CA TYR A 279 9.50 11.83 -18.35
C TYR A 279 9.19 10.43 -18.87
N THR A 280 10.04 9.46 -18.51
CA THR A 280 9.75 8.03 -18.59
C THR A 280 9.33 7.53 -17.21
N ILE A 281 8.17 6.90 -17.13
CA ILE A 281 7.59 6.36 -15.90
C ILE A 281 7.84 4.86 -15.85
N LEU A 282 8.60 4.40 -14.88
CA LEU A 282 8.76 2.99 -14.56
C LEU A 282 7.92 2.70 -13.32
N SER A 283 7.00 1.74 -13.41
CA SER A 283 6.11 1.42 -12.29
C SER A 283 5.71 -0.05 -12.25
N ALA A 284 4.86 -0.41 -11.30
CA ALA A 284 4.47 -1.78 -11.01
C ALA A 284 3.61 -2.40 -12.13
N PRO A 285 4.01 -3.53 -12.72
CA PRO A 285 3.14 -4.33 -13.57
C PRO A 285 2.13 -5.15 -12.73
N PRO A 286 1.09 -5.74 -13.34
CA PRO A 286 0.27 -6.73 -12.67
C PRO A 286 1.11 -7.88 -12.04
N PRO A 287 0.75 -8.38 -10.83
CA PRO A 287 -0.54 -8.27 -10.15
C PRO A 287 -0.77 -6.97 -9.38
N SER A 288 0.04 -5.92 -9.54
CA SER A 288 -0.37 -4.59 -9.11
C SER A 288 -1.14 -3.87 -10.21
N SER A 289 -2.20 -3.18 -9.82
CA SER A 289 -2.92 -2.24 -10.67
C SER A 289 -2.23 -0.88 -10.76
N GLY A 290 -1.27 -0.63 -9.85
CA GLY A 290 -0.72 0.69 -9.62
C GLY A 290 -0.11 1.33 -10.84
N GLY A 291 0.79 0.64 -11.52
CA GLY A 291 1.44 1.19 -12.72
C GLY A 291 0.49 1.36 -13.89
N VAL A 292 -0.46 0.43 -14.09
CA VAL A 292 -1.44 0.55 -15.18
C VAL A 292 -2.30 1.79 -14.98
N ALA A 293 -2.94 1.92 -13.81
CA ALA A 293 -3.84 3.04 -13.53
C ALA A 293 -3.11 4.40 -13.46
N LEU A 294 -1.86 4.41 -12.95
CA LEU A 294 -1.03 5.62 -12.96
C LEU A 294 -0.72 6.08 -14.39
N ILE A 295 -0.21 5.18 -15.24
CA ILE A 295 0.17 5.51 -16.62
C ILE A 295 -1.05 5.88 -17.45
N GLU A 296 -2.17 5.18 -17.31
CA GLU A 296 -3.44 5.51 -17.96
C GLU A 296 -3.92 6.92 -17.58
N ALA A 297 -3.95 7.23 -16.27
CA ALA A 297 -4.33 8.57 -15.81
C ALA A 297 -3.39 9.65 -16.36
N LEU A 298 -2.08 9.43 -16.34
CA LEU A 298 -1.09 10.37 -16.89
C LEU A 298 -1.24 10.54 -18.41
N ASN A 299 -1.49 9.48 -19.16
CA ASN A 299 -1.74 9.55 -20.60
C ASN A 299 -3.01 10.38 -20.93
N ILE A 300 -4.08 10.21 -20.12
CA ILE A 300 -5.28 11.06 -20.26
C ILE A 300 -4.92 12.52 -20.00
N LEU A 301 -4.14 12.80 -18.95
CA LEU A 301 -3.77 14.15 -18.54
C LEU A 301 -2.77 14.82 -19.47
N GLU A 302 -1.91 14.08 -20.16
CA GLU A 302 -0.89 14.63 -21.07
C GLU A 302 -1.48 15.51 -22.18
N GLY A 303 -2.77 15.33 -22.51
CA GLY A 303 -3.49 16.18 -23.46
C GLY A 303 -3.84 17.57 -22.96
N TYR A 304 -3.64 17.85 -21.67
CA TYR A 304 -3.94 19.12 -21.04
C TYR A 304 -2.66 19.84 -20.58
N ASN A 305 -2.70 21.16 -20.55
CA ASN A 305 -1.61 21.96 -19.97
C ASN A 305 -1.94 22.26 -18.50
N LEU A 306 -1.57 21.34 -17.58
CA LEU A 306 -1.84 21.50 -16.16
C LEU A 306 -1.00 22.62 -15.53
N SER A 307 0.21 22.89 -16.03
CA SER A 307 1.11 23.95 -15.51
C SER A 307 0.57 25.39 -15.68
N ARG A 308 -0.60 25.55 -16.33
CA ARG A 308 -1.24 26.87 -16.46
C ARG A 308 -2.05 27.29 -15.25
N TRP A 309 -2.34 26.35 -14.35
CA TRP A 309 -3.09 26.64 -13.13
C TRP A 309 -2.12 26.78 -11.94
N GLU A 310 -2.46 27.68 -11.08
CA GLU A 310 -1.81 27.85 -9.79
C GLU A 310 -2.75 27.30 -8.71
N ASP A 311 -2.21 26.70 -7.66
CA ASP A 311 -2.91 26.34 -6.43
C ASP A 311 -4.12 25.38 -6.53
N ARG A 312 -4.04 24.32 -7.34
CA ARG A 312 -5.09 23.29 -7.38
C ARG A 312 -6.48 23.84 -7.57
N THR A 313 -6.70 24.54 -8.67
CA THR A 313 -8.00 25.10 -9.04
C THR A 313 -9.06 24.03 -9.27
N PRO A 314 -10.37 24.36 -9.16
CA PRO A 314 -11.46 23.40 -9.43
C PRO A 314 -11.35 22.77 -10.83
N ASP A 315 -10.98 23.56 -11.84
CA ASP A 315 -10.85 23.11 -13.24
C ASP A 315 -9.72 22.10 -13.41
N GLU A 316 -8.57 22.35 -12.79
CA GLU A 316 -7.44 21.42 -12.79
C GLU A 316 -7.79 20.12 -12.09
N MET A 317 -8.27 20.22 -10.84
CA MET A 317 -8.68 19.06 -10.06
C MET A 317 -9.76 18.25 -10.77
N HIS A 318 -10.69 18.90 -11.44
CA HIS A 318 -11.71 18.23 -12.23
C HIS A 318 -11.09 17.33 -13.31
N LEU A 319 -10.13 17.83 -14.09
CA LEU A 319 -9.48 17.03 -15.13
C LEU A 319 -8.73 15.83 -14.54
N ILE A 320 -8.02 16.04 -13.42
CA ILE A 320 -7.28 14.98 -12.74
C ILE A 320 -8.25 13.92 -12.19
N VAL A 321 -9.35 14.33 -11.54
CA VAL A 321 -10.37 13.43 -11.00
C VAL A 321 -11.06 12.63 -12.11
N GLU A 322 -11.35 13.25 -13.24
CA GLU A 322 -11.94 12.57 -14.40
C GLU A 322 -10.99 11.53 -15.00
N ALA A 323 -9.66 11.79 -14.98
CA ALA A 323 -8.67 10.80 -15.38
C ALA A 323 -8.62 9.62 -14.39
N TYR A 324 -8.58 9.90 -13.08
CA TYR A 324 -8.61 8.84 -12.05
C TYR A 324 -9.85 7.98 -12.17
N ARG A 325 -11.02 8.57 -12.33
CA ARG A 325 -12.30 7.86 -12.47
C ARG A 325 -12.26 6.83 -13.59
N ARG A 326 -11.64 7.15 -14.73
CA ARG A 326 -11.52 6.28 -15.91
C ARG A 326 -10.53 5.14 -15.68
N ALA A 327 -9.36 5.47 -15.17
CA ALA A 327 -8.33 4.49 -14.84
C ALA A 327 -8.81 3.48 -13.78
N TYR A 328 -9.57 3.94 -12.78
CA TYR A 328 -10.14 3.03 -11.77
C TYR A 328 -11.32 2.19 -12.29
N MET A 329 -12.07 2.66 -13.27
CA MET A 329 -13.07 1.85 -13.96
C MET A 329 -12.39 0.66 -14.68
N ASP A 330 -11.30 0.92 -15.38
CA ASP A 330 -10.55 -0.11 -16.09
C ASP A 330 -9.82 -1.05 -15.13
N ARG A 331 -9.25 -0.53 -14.05
CA ARG A 331 -8.70 -1.31 -12.94
C ARG A 331 -9.69 -2.34 -12.42
N SER A 332 -10.89 -1.88 -12.13
CA SER A 332 -11.96 -2.68 -11.54
C SER A 332 -12.33 -3.89 -12.40
N ASP A 333 -12.37 -3.72 -13.70
CA ASP A 333 -12.90 -4.72 -14.63
C ASP A 333 -11.86 -5.69 -15.18
N TYR A 334 -10.61 -5.24 -15.36
CA TYR A 334 -9.61 -6.02 -16.11
C TYR A 334 -8.44 -6.56 -15.28
N LEU A 335 -8.12 -5.94 -14.12
CA LEU A 335 -6.86 -6.24 -13.45
C LEU A 335 -6.96 -7.38 -12.44
N GLY A 336 -5.87 -8.14 -12.32
CA GLY A 336 -5.74 -9.32 -11.47
C GLY A 336 -4.35 -9.92 -11.61
N ASP A 337 -4.18 -11.19 -11.20
CA ASP A 337 -2.92 -11.91 -11.36
C ASP A 337 -2.71 -12.35 -12.82
N PRO A 338 -1.67 -11.86 -13.52
CA PRO A 338 -1.41 -12.18 -14.93
C PRO A 338 -1.03 -13.65 -15.15
N ASP A 339 -0.66 -14.38 -14.11
CA ASP A 339 -0.41 -15.82 -14.18
C ASP A 339 -1.74 -16.63 -14.25
N TYR A 340 -2.89 -16.00 -13.95
CA TYR A 340 -4.23 -16.64 -13.91
C TYR A 340 -5.22 -16.04 -14.88
N VAL A 341 -5.10 -14.77 -15.23
CA VAL A 341 -6.03 -14.06 -16.12
C VAL A 341 -5.27 -13.29 -17.20
N LYS A 342 -5.86 -13.25 -18.40
CA LYS A 342 -5.31 -12.45 -19.50
C LYS A 342 -5.70 -10.99 -19.31
N ILE A 343 -4.74 -10.14 -19.05
CA ILE A 343 -4.92 -8.69 -18.87
C ILE A 343 -4.51 -7.98 -20.15
N PRO A 344 -5.33 -7.07 -20.71
CA PRO A 344 -4.98 -6.32 -21.92
C PRO A 344 -4.08 -5.11 -21.59
N THR A 345 -2.96 -5.33 -20.88
CA THR A 345 -2.12 -4.28 -20.30
C THR A 345 -1.66 -3.25 -21.33
N GLU A 346 -1.15 -3.70 -22.50
CA GLU A 346 -0.67 -2.81 -23.56
C GLU A 346 -1.80 -1.92 -24.12
N ALA A 347 -3.02 -2.45 -24.21
CA ALA A 347 -4.17 -1.68 -24.69
C ALA A 347 -4.67 -0.67 -23.66
N LEU A 348 -4.58 -1.01 -22.35
CA LEU A 348 -4.96 -0.13 -21.25
C LEU A 348 -4.05 1.10 -21.12
N ILE A 349 -2.78 1.01 -21.52
CA ILE A 349 -1.82 2.13 -21.49
C ILE A 349 -1.52 2.70 -22.89
N ASP A 350 -2.33 2.34 -23.89
CA ASP A 350 -2.16 2.89 -25.25
C ASP A 350 -2.63 4.34 -25.29
N LYS A 351 -1.73 5.27 -25.61
CA LYS A 351 -2.03 6.71 -25.69
C LYS A 351 -3.20 7.05 -26.61
N ARG A 352 -3.52 6.20 -27.61
CA ARG A 352 -4.69 6.39 -28.49
C ARG A 352 -5.99 6.08 -27.75
N TYR A 353 -5.99 5.05 -26.92
CA TYR A 353 -7.11 4.71 -26.04
C TYR A 353 -7.37 5.85 -25.05
N ASP A 354 -6.31 6.30 -24.39
CA ASP A 354 -6.39 7.37 -23.39
C ASP A 354 -6.76 8.72 -24.02
N ALA A 355 -6.30 9.00 -25.24
CA ALA A 355 -6.75 10.15 -26.01
C ALA A 355 -8.25 10.07 -26.36
N ALA A 356 -8.78 8.88 -26.63
CA ALA A 356 -10.21 8.70 -26.85
C ALA A 356 -11.02 8.93 -25.57
N TRP A 357 -10.52 8.56 -24.40
CA TRP A 357 -11.12 8.87 -23.11
C TRP A 357 -11.28 10.39 -22.87
N ARG A 358 -10.28 11.21 -23.28
CA ARG A 358 -10.35 12.68 -23.16
C ARG A 358 -11.56 13.30 -23.87
N THR A 359 -11.98 12.72 -25.00
CA THR A 359 -13.13 13.27 -25.76
C THR A 359 -14.44 13.23 -24.99
N GLY A 360 -14.53 12.38 -23.94
CA GLY A 360 -15.70 12.26 -23.08
C GLY A 360 -15.62 13.08 -21.78
N ILE A 361 -14.55 13.87 -21.56
CA ILE A 361 -14.45 14.75 -20.40
C ILE A 361 -15.12 16.08 -20.70
N MET A 362 -16.16 16.43 -19.95
CA MET A 362 -16.87 17.70 -20.06
C MET A 362 -16.24 18.72 -19.13
N ALA A 363 -15.82 19.87 -19.63
CA ALA A 363 -15.09 20.88 -18.84
C ALA A 363 -15.93 21.52 -17.73
N GLU A 364 -17.23 21.57 -17.87
CA GLU A 364 -18.12 22.34 -16.97
C GLU A 364 -18.98 21.46 -16.06
N GLN A 365 -18.81 20.13 -16.10
CA GLN A 365 -19.63 19.21 -15.33
C GLN A 365 -18.92 17.87 -15.08
N ALA A 366 -18.93 17.41 -13.84
CA ALA A 366 -18.54 16.06 -13.48
C ALA A 366 -19.53 15.04 -14.06
N MET A 367 -19.02 13.96 -14.63
CA MET A 367 -19.85 12.85 -15.05
C MET A 367 -20.19 11.97 -13.85
N SER A 368 -21.38 11.33 -13.88
CA SER A 368 -21.62 10.23 -12.95
C SER A 368 -20.78 9.00 -13.36
N SER A 369 -20.16 8.33 -12.39
CA SER A 369 -19.41 7.11 -12.63
C SER A 369 -20.24 6.02 -13.31
N LYS A 370 -21.56 5.98 -13.05
CA LYS A 370 -22.50 5.03 -13.67
C LYS A 370 -22.73 5.28 -15.16
N ASP A 371 -22.52 6.50 -15.63
CA ASP A 371 -22.74 6.91 -17.02
C ASP A 371 -21.47 6.80 -17.88
N LEU A 372 -20.32 6.50 -17.28
CA LEU A 372 -19.07 6.32 -17.99
C LEU A 372 -19.16 5.16 -19.00
N LYS A 373 -18.70 5.42 -20.21
CA LYS A 373 -18.65 4.42 -21.28
C LYS A 373 -17.25 4.43 -21.90
N ARG A 374 -16.64 3.25 -21.93
CA ARG A 374 -15.33 3.07 -22.55
C ARG A 374 -15.35 3.43 -24.02
N PRO A 375 -14.28 4.04 -24.54
CA PRO A 375 -14.08 4.17 -25.98
C PRO A 375 -14.14 2.81 -26.67
N ALA A 376 -14.96 2.70 -27.71
CA ALA A 376 -15.17 1.44 -28.42
C ALA A 376 -13.96 1.05 -29.28
N GLY A 377 -13.72 -0.23 -29.44
CA GLY A 377 -12.75 -0.79 -30.39
C GLY A 377 -11.31 -0.94 -29.86
N PHE A 378 -11.02 -0.58 -28.60
CA PHE A 378 -9.71 -0.69 -28.00
C PHE A 378 -9.55 -1.92 -27.11
N LEU A 379 -10.53 -2.20 -26.28
CA LEU A 379 -10.50 -3.27 -25.29
C LEU A 379 -11.50 -4.37 -25.61
N PRO A 380 -11.25 -5.63 -25.19
CA PRO A 380 -12.26 -6.68 -25.21
C PRO A 380 -13.39 -6.34 -24.23
N PRO A 381 -14.59 -6.93 -24.37
CA PRO A 381 -15.63 -6.79 -23.36
C PRO A 381 -15.11 -7.21 -21.98
N PRO A 382 -15.39 -6.42 -20.91
CA PRO A 382 -15.00 -6.79 -19.57
C PRO A 382 -15.75 -8.04 -19.10
N PRO A 383 -15.19 -8.81 -18.14
CA PRO A 383 -15.95 -9.83 -17.44
C PRO A 383 -17.17 -9.20 -16.74
N THR A 384 -18.33 -9.87 -16.73
CA THR A 384 -19.59 -9.34 -16.16
C THR A 384 -19.55 -9.23 -14.65
N MET A 385 -20.04 -8.13 -14.09
CA MET A 385 -20.02 -7.76 -12.65
C MET A 385 -21.42 -7.42 -12.09
N ASP A 386 -21.54 -7.56 -10.75
CA ASP A 386 -22.66 -7.08 -9.91
C ASP A 386 -22.14 -6.09 -8.83
N GLU A 387 -22.99 -5.28 -8.19
CA GLU A 387 -22.77 -3.97 -7.50
C GLU A 387 -21.75 -3.81 -6.33
N VAL A 388 -21.47 -2.57 -5.92
CA VAL A 388 -20.30 -1.88 -5.32
C VAL A 388 -20.34 -1.54 -3.82
N ARG A 389 -19.18 -1.45 -3.08
CA ARG A 389 -18.92 -0.71 -1.78
C ARG A 389 -17.42 -0.56 -1.36
N HIS A 390 -17.06 0.02 -0.19
CA HIS A 390 -15.90 0.84 0.25
C HIS A 390 -14.58 0.18 0.75
N GLU A 391 -13.47 0.98 0.89
CA GLU A 391 -12.06 0.57 1.09
C GLU A 391 -11.37 1.12 2.37
N SER A 392 -10.35 0.42 2.92
CA SER A 392 -9.43 0.75 4.03
C SER A 392 -7.94 0.88 3.59
N THR A 393 -6.97 1.30 4.50
CA THR A 393 -5.76 1.99 4.06
C THR A 393 -4.50 1.66 4.87
N GLN A 394 -3.80 0.48 4.74
CA GLN A 394 -2.55 0.26 5.49
C GLN A 394 -1.46 -0.48 4.69
N THR A 395 -0.28 0.15 4.56
CA THR A 395 0.90 -0.32 3.80
C THR A 395 2.09 0.53 4.25
N THR A 396 3.31 0.23 3.87
CA THR A 396 4.47 1.14 4.02
C THR A 396 5.26 1.24 2.73
N HIS A 397 5.94 2.38 2.57
CA HIS A 397 6.82 2.64 1.43
C HIS A 397 8.18 3.15 1.89
N TYR A 398 9.22 2.91 1.09
CA TYR A 398 10.52 3.53 1.25
C TYR A 398 11.28 3.63 -0.07
N SER A 399 12.10 4.68 -0.17
CA SER A 399 12.87 5.04 -1.36
C SER A 399 14.36 5.12 -1.04
N VAL A 400 15.21 4.65 -1.96
CA VAL A 400 16.67 4.67 -1.81
C VAL A 400 17.34 5.08 -3.11
N ILE A 401 18.36 5.94 -3.02
CA ILE A 401 19.32 6.20 -4.11
C ILE A 401 20.74 6.12 -3.51
N ASP A 402 21.65 5.45 -4.21
CA ASP A 402 23.06 5.35 -3.83
C ASP A 402 23.97 6.29 -4.64
N ALA A 403 25.25 6.32 -4.28
CA ALA A 403 26.25 7.19 -4.90
C ALA A 403 26.57 6.85 -6.38
N GLU A 404 26.19 5.67 -6.84
CA GLU A 404 26.35 5.23 -8.24
C GLU A 404 25.14 5.64 -9.08
N GLY A 405 24.03 6.09 -8.44
CA GLY A 405 22.77 6.44 -9.11
C GLY A 405 21.81 5.26 -9.23
N ASN A 406 22.09 4.11 -8.58
CA ASN A 406 21.10 3.06 -8.48
C ASN A 406 19.95 3.54 -7.60
N ALA A 407 18.72 3.28 -8.05
CA ALA A 407 17.51 3.68 -7.36
C ALA A 407 16.62 2.46 -7.05
N VAL A 408 16.04 2.46 -5.85
CA VAL A 408 15.11 1.41 -5.42
C VAL A 408 13.87 2.05 -4.79
N SER A 409 12.69 1.63 -5.26
CA SER A 409 11.38 2.01 -4.75
C SER A 409 10.68 0.75 -4.25
N VAL A 410 10.31 0.72 -2.97
CA VAL A 410 9.72 -0.47 -2.34
C VAL A 410 8.41 -0.13 -1.66
N THR A 411 7.38 -0.91 -1.98
CA THR A 411 6.13 -0.88 -1.23
C THR A 411 5.83 -2.27 -0.70
N THR A 412 5.63 -2.39 0.61
CA THR A 412 5.42 -3.66 1.32
C THR A 412 4.27 -3.53 2.32
N THR A 413 3.62 -4.67 2.64
CA THR A 413 2.36 -4.63 3.40
C THR A 413 2.13 -5.90 4.21
N LEU A 414 1.28 -5.77 5.22
CA LEU A 414 0.54 -6.87 5.86
C LEU A 414 -0.93 -6.89 5.44
N ASN A 415 -1.35 -5.94 4.60
CA ASN A 415 -2.66 -5.50 4.15
C ASN A 415 -3.30 -4.52 5.16
N ASN A 416 -3.78 -4.94 6.31
CA ASN A 416 -4.28 -4.04 7.37
C ASN A 416 -3.17 -3.64 8.36
N GLY A 417 -3.41 -2.63 9.19
CA GLY A 417 -2.54 -2.32 10.33
C GLY A 417 -2.41 -3.54 11.24
N PHE A 418 -1.17 -3.97 11.51
CA PHE A 418 -0.85 -5.21 12.22
C PHE A 418 -1.34 -6.50 11.54
N GLY A 419 -1.75 -6.43 10.26
CA GLY A 419 -2.21 -7.56 9.47
C GLY A 419 -3.44 -8.25 10.07
N SER A 420 -3.43 -9.56 10.08
CA SER A 420 -4.50 -10.38 10.67
C SER A 420 -4.62 -10.30 12.20
N ALA A 421 -3.89 -9.41 12.86
CA ALA A 421 -3.71 -9.32 14.30
C ALA A 421 -2.96 -10.51 14.95
N VAL A 422 -2.57 -11.49 14.15
CA VAL A 422 -1.92 -12.73 14.62
C VAL A 422 -0.41 -12.59 14.59
N THR A 423 0.24 -12.84 15.72
CA THR A 423 1.69 -13.06 15.76
C THR A 423 2.01 -14.55 15.70
N ALA A 424 2.89 -14.96 14.80
CA ALA A 424 3.35 -16.34 14.67
C ALA A 424 4.00 -16.83 15.98
N THR A 425 3.42 -17.85 16.59
CA THR A 425 3.75 -18.35 17.94
C THR A 425 5.23 -18.69 18.08
N GLY A 426 5.93 -17.94 18.95
CA GLY A 426 7.36 -18.10 19.26
C GLY A 426 8.30 -17.85 18.08
N LEU A 427 7.81 -17.19 17.03
CA LEU A 427 8.59 -16.66 15.91
C LEU A 427 8.62 -15.11 15.94
N GLY A 428 7.65 -14.49 16.61
CA GLY A 428 7.66 -13.09 17.00
C GLY A 428 7.35 -12.08 15.89
N PHE A 429 6.78 -12.49 14.77
CA PHE A 429 6.37 -11.59 13.69
C PHE A 429 4.87 -11.71 13.39
N LEU A 430 4.27 -10.59 12.99
CA LEU A 430 2.87 -10.51 12.59
C LEU A 430 2.64 -11.15 11.23
N LEU A 431 1.45 -11.74 11.05
CA LEU A 431 0.98 -12.36 9.82
C LEU A 431 0.01 -11.44 9.09
N ASN A 432 0.09 -11.46 7.76
CA ASN A 432 -0.76 -10.68 6.88
C ASN A 432 -2.24 -11.12 6.92
N ASP A 433 -3.11 -10.27 6.44
CA ASP A 433 -4.50 -10.54 6.09
C ASP A 433 -4.76 -10.31 4.59
N GLU A 434 -3.78 -10.63 3.77
CA GLU A 434 -3.76 -10.32 2.35
C GLU A 434 -4.81 -11.07 1.52
N MET A 435 -5.45 -12.08 2.10
CA MET A 435 -6.57 -12.77 1.46
C MET A 435 -7.78 -11.87 1.26
N ASP A 436 -7.89 -10.74 1.99
CA ASP A 436 -8.95 -9.75 1.83
C ASP A 436 -8.85 -8.96 0.51
N ASP A 437 -7.66 -8.82 -0.05
CA ASP A 437 -7.44 -8.16 -1.33
C ASP A 437 -8.02 -8.93 -2.53
N PHE A 438 -8.43 -10.19 -2.34
CA PHE A 438 -9.21 -10.91 -3.33
C PHE A 438 -10.68 -10.48 -3.37
N THR A 439 -11.32 -10.72 -4.50
CA THR A 439 -12.77 -10.66 -4.63
C THR A 439 -13.40 -11.83 -3.87
N ALA A 440 -13.87 -11.61 -2.65
CA ALA A 440 -14.58 -12.61 -1.86
C ALA A 440 -15.94 -12.97 -2.49
N LYS A 441 -16.61 -11.97 -3.07
CA LYS A 441 -17.83 -12.11 -3.87
C LYS A 441 -17.84 -11.01 -4.93
N SER A 442 -18.05 -11.36 -6.20
CA SER A 442 -18.14 -10.38 -7.28
C SER A 442 -19.22 -9.34 -6.95
N GLY A 443 -18.87 -8.05 -7.10
CA GLY A 443 -19.76 -6.94 -6.78
C GLY A 443 -19.88 -6.60 -5.28
N VAL A 444 -19.23 -7.34 -4.39
CA VAL A 444 -19.11 -6.99 -2.97
C VAL A 444 -17.69 -6.48 -2.73
N PRO A 445 -17.52 -5.34 -2.04
CA PRO A 445 -16.21 -4.76 -1.77
C PRO A 445 -15.44 -5.60 -0.75
N ASN A 446 -14.10 -5.53 -0.82
CA ASN A 446 -13.24 -5.91 0.28
C ASN A 446 -13.26 -4.83 1.38
N MET A 447 -12.46 -4.97 2.43
CA MET A 447 -12.35 -3.97 3.50
C MET A 447 -11.93 -2.58 2.97
N PHE A 448 -11.30 -2.53 1.80
CA PHE A 448 -10.84 -1.30 1.15
C PHE A 448 -11.94 -0.63 0.28
N GLY A 449 -13.14 -1.21 0.19
CA GLY A 449 -14.21 -0.71 -0.66
C GLY A 449 -13.91 -0.76 -2.15
N LEU A 450 -12.80 -1.38 -2.54
CA LEU A 450 -12.55 -1.66 -3.94
C LEU A 450 -13.51 -2.73 -4.42
N VAL A 451 -14.31 -2.35 -5.39
CA VAL A 451 -15.07 -3.30 -6.17
C VAL A 451 -14.16 -3.88 -7.23
N GLN A 452 -14.10 -5.18 -7.24
CA GLN A 452 -13.23 -5.90 -8.14
C GLN A 452 -14.03 -6.98 -8.87
N GLY A 453 -13.70 -7.16 -10.14
CA GLY A 453 -14.36 -8.14 -11.01
C GLY A 453 -13.89 -9.58 -10.78
N PRO A 454 -14.42 -10.51 -11.59
CA PRO A 454 -14.07 -11.93 -11.55
C PRO A 454 -12.57 -12.20 -11.80
N ALA A 455 -11.86 -11.25 -12.42
CA ALA A 455 -10.42 -11.35 -12.67
C ALA A 455 -9.63 -11.56 -11.37
N ASN A 456 -10.09 -11.01 -10.24
CA ASN A 456 -9.45 -11.11 -8.93
C ASN A 456 -10.11 -12.13 -7.97
N THR A 457 -10.93 -13.05 -8.43
CA THR A 457 -11.51 -14.11 -7.58
C THR A 457 -10.42 -15.02 -6.99
N ILE A 458 -10.61 -15.48 -5.75
CA ILE A 458 -9.69 -16.38 -5.05
C ILE A 458 -9.49 -17.68 -5.84
N ALA A 459 -8.23 -18.08 -6.01
CA ALA A 459 -7.84 -19.37 -6.57
C ALA A 459 -6.58 -19.90 -5.88
N PRO A 460 -6.39 -21.22 -5.76
CA PRO A 460 -5.20 -21.82 -5.15
C PRO A 460 -3.90 -21.30 -5.76
N GLY A 461 -3.00 -20.76 -4.94
CA GLY A 461 -1.69 -20.27 -5.36
C GLY A 461 -1.68 -18.94 -6.12
N LYS A 462 -2.83 -18.31 -6.36
CA LYS A 462 -2.99 -17.01 -7.02
C LYS A 462 -2.52 -15.87 -6.11
N ARG A 463 -2.01 -14.80 -6.70
CA ARG A 463 -1.72 -13.54 -6.02
C ARG A 463 -2.95 -12.64 -6.02
N PRO A 464 -3.29 -11.97 -4.92
CA PRO A 464 -4.35 -10.96 -4.93
C PRO A 464 -3.91 -9.72 -5.69
N LEU A 465 -4.87 -9.04 -6.33
CA LEU A 465 -4.64 -7.74 -6.95
C LEU A 465 -4.16 -6.74 -5.90
N SER A 466 -3.20 -5.91 -6.26
CA SER A 466 -2.64 -4.85 -5.41
C SER A 466 -2.86 -3.47 -6.02
N SER A 467 -2.81 -2.43 -5.18
CA SER A 467 -2.72 -1.03 -5.59
C SER A 467 -1.34 -0.42 -5.31
N MET A 468 -0.39 -1.18 -4.79
CA MET A 468 0.97 -0.69 -4.51
C MET A 468 1.65 -0.19 -5.79
N THR A 469 2.17 1.03 -5.75
CA THR A 469 2.67 1.77 -6.92
C THR A 469 4.10 2.26 -6.72
N PRO A 470 5.08 1.38 -6.39
CA PRO A 470 6.47 1.82 -6.40
C PRO A 470 6.83 2.31 -7.80
N THR A 471 7.36 3.54 -7.87
CA THR A 471 7.58 4.23 -9.14
C THR A 471 8.95 4.89 -9.17
N ILE A 472 9.66 4.77 -10.30
CA ILE A 472 10.88 5.50 -10.60
C ILE A 472 10.63 6.28 -11.88
N VAL A 473 10.90 7.58 -11.85
CA VAL A 473 10.72 8.48 -12.99
C VAL A 473 12.08 8.89 -13.51
N LEU A 474 12.27 8.74 -14.81
CA LEU A 474 13.49 9.14 -15.50
C LEU A 474 13.26 10.40 -16.31
N LYS A 475 14.29 11.25 -16.42
CA LYS A 475 14.39 12.32 -17.42
C LYS A 475 15.62 12.06 -18.28
N GLY A 476 15.40 11.71 -19.56
CA GLY A 476 16.42 11.02 -20.33
C GLY A 476 16.77 9.67 -19.69
N ASP A 477 18.06 9.42 -19.51
CA ASP A 477 18.57 8.18 -18.90
C ASP A 477 18.82 8.29 -17.37
N LYS A 478 18.48 9.44 -16.76
CA LYS A 478 18.78 9.71 -15.35
C LYS A 478 17.53 9.65 -14.50
N VAL A 479 17.68 9.10 -13.29
CA VAL A 479 16.63 9.14 -12.26
C VAL A 479 16.32 10.60 -11.93
N ARG A 480 15.05 10.95 -11.98
CA ARG A 480 14.54 12.25 -11.57
C ARG A 480 13.75 12.17 -10.28
N PHE A 481 12.91 11.11 -10.14
CA PHE A 481 12.16 10.87 -8.90
C PHE A 481 12.13 9.38 -8.55
N VAL A 482 12.13 9.08 -7.26
CA VAL A 482 11.77 7.78 -6.69
C VAL A 482 10.57 8.02 -5.79
N LEU A 483 9.42 7.43 -6.13
CA LEU A 483 8.12 7.76 -5.56
C LEU A 483 7.40 6.51 -5.07
N GLY A 484 6.60 6.69 -4.03
CA GLY A 484 5.64 5.72 -3.57
C GLY A 484 4.97 6.15 -2.27
N SER A 485 4.01 5.36 -1.84
CA SER A 485 3.19 5.67 -0.68
C SER A 485 2.47 4.41 -0.19
N PRO A 486 2.07 4.30 1.07
CA PRO A 486 0.99 3.45 1.54
C PRO A 486 -0.39 4.03 1.20
N GLY A 487 -1.48 3.32 1.54
CA GLY A 487 -2.83 3.87 1.48
C GLY A 487 -3.86 3.06 0.70
N GLY A 488 -3.68 1.75 0.51
CA GLY A 488 -4.63 0.91 -0.22
C GLY A 488 -4.89 1.45 -1.63
N GLY A 489 -6.14 1.58 -2.06
CA GLY A 489 -6.48 2.17 -3.37
C GLY A 489 -6.02 3.61 -3.56
N ARG A 490 -5.84 4.36 -2.49
CA ARG A 490 -5.36 5.75 -2.54
C ARG A 490 -3.88 5.85 -2.91
N ILE A 491 -3.10 4.78 -2.85
CA ILE A 491 -1.68 4.76 -3.22
C ILE A 491 -1.47 5.34 -4.62
N ILE A 492 -2.26 4.89 -5.59
CA ILE A 492 -2.13 5.29 -7.00
C ILE A 492 -2.29 6.80 -7.16
N THR A 493 -3.34 7.35 -6.55
CA THR A 493 -3.64 8.78 -6.64
C THR A 493 -2.67 9.62 -5.80
N THR A 494 -2.17 9.10 -4.68
CA THR A 494 -1.13 9.77 -3.88
C THR A 494 0.16 9.91 -4.69
N VAL A 495 0.64 8.83 -5.31
CA VAL A 495 1.82 8.87 -6.19
C VAL A 495 1.59 9.83 -7.37
N ALA A 496 0.41 9.80 -7.98
CA ALA A 496 0.06 10.71 -9.07
C ALA A 496 0.00 12.18 -8.61
N ASN A 497 -0.60 12.46 -7.43
CA ASN A 497 -0.65 13.81 -6.87
C ASN A 497 0.76 14.36 -6.60
N ILE A 498 1.63 13.57 -5.95
CA ILE A 498 3.02 13.97 -5.67
C ILE A 498 3.80 14.21 -6.97
N PHE A 499 3.66 13.31 -7.95
CA PHE A 499 4.33 13.45 -9.24
C PHE A 499 3.88 14.71 -10.00
N LEU A 500 2.56 14.95 -10.09
CA LEU A 500 2.02 16.12 -10.80
C LEU A 500 2.41 17.42 -10.11
N SER A 501 2.38 17.47 -8.76
CA SER A 501 2.86 18.64 -8.02
C SER A 501 4.34 18.95 -8.28
N ALA A 502 5.19 17.94 -8.33
CA ALA A 502 6.61 18.16 -8.58
C ALA A 502 6.94 18.42 -10.07
N ALA A 503 6.23 17.76 -11.01
CA ALA A 503 6.54 17.81 -12.43
C ALA A 503 5.83 18.96 -13.17
N ASP A 504 4.61 19.29 -12.80
CA ASP A 504 3.75 20.25 -13.49
C ASP A 504 3.57 21.57 -12.73
N GLU A 505 3.41 21.50 -11.41
CA GLU A 505 3.22 22.68 -10.56
C GLU A 505 4.56 23.28 -10.09
N GLY A 506 5.67 22.52 -10.22
CA GLY A 506 7.02 23.01 -9.92
C GLY A 506 7.37 23.04 -8.43
N LEU A 507 6.60 22.33 -7.60
CA LEU A 507 6.90 22.18 -6.17
C LEU A 507 8.17 21.34 -5.97
N ASN A 508 8.97 21.66 -4.95
CA ASN A 508 10.03 20.75 -4.53
C ASN A 508 9.43 19.47 -3.93
N ILE A 509 10.25 18.43 -3.76
CA ILE A 509 9.71 17.12 -3.35
C ILE A 509 9.07 17.13 -1.96
N GLN A 510 9.53 17.96 -1.02
CA GLN A 510 8.91 18.07 0.30
C GLN A 510 7.54 18.78 0.20
N GLU A 511 7.47 19.88 -0.53
CA GLU A 511 6.21 20.58 -0.78
C GLU A 511 5.20 19.67 -1.49
N ALA A 512 5.64 18.89 -2.48
CA ALA A 512 4.80 17.95 -3.22
C ALA A 512 4.27 16.82 -2.33
N VAL A 513 5.09 16.32 -1.39
CA VAL A 513 4.70 15.29 -0.41
C VAL A 513 3.70 15.84 0.60
N ASP A 514 3.90 17.08 1.09
CA ASP A 514 3.06 17.72 2.11
C ASP A 514 1.76 18.31 1.53
N ALA A 515 1.68 18.54 0.22
CA ALA A 515 0.51 19.13 -0.43
C ALA A 515 -0.77 18.34 -0.11
N PRO A 516 -1.92 19.03 0.11
CA PRO A 516 -3.20 18.37 0.33
C PRO A 516 -3.55 17.41 -0.80
N ARG A 517 -4.06 16.23 -0.45
CA ARG A 517 -4.36 15.16 -1.39
C ARG A 517 -5.84 15.05 -1.67
N PHE A 518 -6.15 14.52 -2.86
CA PHE A 518 -7.50 14.15 -3.25
C PHE A 518 -7.50 12.83 -3.99
N HIS A 519 -8.64 12.13 -3.94
CA HIS A 519 -8.77 10.77 -4.43
C HIS A 519 -10.17 10.50 -4.97
N HIS A 520 -10.24 9.82 -6.11
CA HIS A 520 -11.46 9.25 -6.67
C HIS A 520 -11.16 7.88 -7.26
N GLN A 521 -11.95 6.87 -6.90
CA GLN A 521 -11.71 5.48 -7.29
C GLN A 521 -12.81 4.86 -8.15
N TYR A 522 -13.48 5.67 -8.99
CA TYR A 522 -14.62 5.29 -9.81
C TYR A 522 -15.87 5.04 -8.95
N LEU A 523 -15.87 4.03 -8.13
CA LEU A 523 -16.94 3.70 -7.19
C LEU A 523 -16.35 3.45 -5.80
N PRO A 524 -17.00 3.98 -4.74
CA PRO A 524 -18.16 4.86 -4.79
C PRO A 524 -17.88 6.16 -5.53
N ASP A 525 -18.93 6.77 -6.10
CA ASP A 525 -18.83 8.03 -6.86
C ASP A 525 -18.70 9.25 -5.92
N VAL A 526 -17.58 9.30 -5.21
CA VAL A 526 -17.26 10.30 -4.18
C VAL A 526 -15.84 10.79 -4.40
N LEU A 527 -15.65 12.11 -4.38
CA LEU A 527 -14.34 12.74 -4.34
C LEU A 527 -13.92 12.94 -2.89
N TYR A 528 -12.92 12.18 -2.46
CA TYR A 528 -12.29 12.34 -1.15
C TYR A 528 -11.23 13.43 -1.22
N MET A 529 -11.18 14.28 -0.20
CA MET A 529 -10.22 15.38 -0.11
C MET A 529 -9.69 15.49 1.31
N GLU A 530 -8.40 15.75 1.45
CA GLU A 530 -7.82 16.19 2.72
C GLU A 530 -8.24 17.63 3.03
N PRO A 531 -8.15 18.08 4.27
CA PRO A 531 -8.26 19.51 4.59
C PRO A 531 -7.07 20.29 3.99
N GLY A 532 -7.24 21.59 3.76
CA GLY A 532 -6.18 22.47 3.25
C GLY A 532 -6.44 23.06 1.87
N PHE A 533 -7.44 22.58 1.14
CA PHE A 533 -7.88 23.24 -0.10
C PHE A 533 -8.63 24.54 0.18
N SER A 534 -8.56 25.51 -0.74
CA SER A 534 -9.28 26.77 -0.62
C SER A 534 -10.80 26.57 -0.67
N ASP A 535 -11.56 27.43 0.02
CA ASP A 535 -13.02 27.42 -0.08
C ASP A 535 -13.49 27.56 -1.53
N ALA A 536 -12.80 28.37 -2.34
CA ALA A 536 -13.11 28.53 -3.75
C ALA A 536 -12.96 27.22 -4.54
N THR A 537 -11.93 26.42 -4.23
CA THR A 537 -11.71 25.09 -4.84
C THR A 537 -12.84 24.14 -4.45
N VAL A 538 -13.17 24.09 -3.16
CA VAL A 538 -14.24 23.22 -2.62
C VAL A 538 -15.60 23.57 -3.23
N GLU A 539 -15.98 24.84 -3.25
CA GLU A 539 -17.25 25.30 -3.82
C GLU A 539 -17.31 25.10 -5.34
N GLY A 540 -16.20 25.34 -6.04
CA GLY A 540 -16.10 25.08 -7.49
C GLY A 540 -16.31 23.61 -7.84
N LEU A 541 -15.72 22.69 -7.09
CA LEU A 541 -15.92 21.24 -7.27
C LEU A 541 -17.37 20.82 -6.98
N ARG A 542 -18.01 21.39 -5.96
CA ARG A 542 -19.45 21.17 -5.71
C ARG A 542 -20.32 21.69 -6.86
N ALA A 543 -19.99 22.87 -7.39
CA ALA A 543 -20.70 23.45 -8.54
C ALA A 543 -20.58 22.59 -9.81
N LEU A 544 -19.44 21.91 -10.00
CA LEU A 544 -19.24 20.92 -11.06
C LEU A 544 -20.05 19.63 -10.86
N GLY A 545 -20.62 19.39 -9.67
CA GLY A 545 -21.49 18.24 -9.37
C GLY A 545 -20.84 17.12 -8.58
N TYR A 546 -19.61 17.29 -8.07
CA TYR A 546 -18.98 16.27 -7.23
C TYR A 546 -19.62 16.13 -5.86
N GLN A 547 -19.79 14.89 -5.40
CA GLN A 547 -20.03 14.60 -4.00
C GLN A 547 -18.69 14.59 -3.27
N LEU A 548 -18.49 15.52 -2.34
CA LEU A 548 -17.24 15.69 -1.62
C LEU A 548 -17.30 15.04 -0.23
N LYS A 549 -16.25 14.28 0.13
CA LYS A 549 -15.97 13.85 1.51
C LYS A 549 -14.63 14.46 1.91
N ILE A 550 -14.68 15.50 2.74
CA ILE A 550 -13.50 16.21 3.23
C ILE A 550 -13.24 15.77 4.66
N GLY A 551 -12.01 15.37 4.95
CA GLY A 551 -11.58 15.03 6.31
C GLY A 551 -10.53 13.92 6.34
N GLY A 552 -9.76 13.93 7.44
CA GLY A 552 -8.65 13.00 7.66
C GLY A 552 -7.49 13.23 6.69
N HIS A 553 -6.29 12.99 7.16
CA HIS A 553 -5.12 12.80 6.31
C HIS A 553 -4.97 11.32 6.01
N TRP A 554 -4.35 10.99 4.88
CA TRP A 554 -4.11 9.58 4.52
C TRP A 554 -2.81 9.43 3.75
N SER A 555 -2.28 8.21 3.78
CA SER A 555 -1.05 7.83 3.10
C SER A 555 0.19 8.56 3.63
N ASP A 556 1.36 8.07 3.27
CA ASP A 556 2.65 8.66 3.63
C ASP A 556 3.57 8.60 2.41
N GLY A 557 3.94 9.76 1.88
CA GLY A 557 4.84 9.86 0.73
C GLY A 557 6.29 9.83 1.18
N GLU A 558 7.02 8.76 0.86
CA GLU A 558 8.45 8.63 1.17
C GLU A 558 9.26 8.71 -0.12
N CYS A 559 9.57 9.93 -0.55
CA CYS A 559 9.99 10.24 -1.90
C CYS A 559 11.39 10.85 -1.98
N ILE A 560 12.07 10.63 -3.11
CA ILE A 560 13.35 11.27 -3.43
C ILE A 560 13.22 11.97 -4.79
N ALA A 561 13.72 13.20 -4.89
CA ALA A 561 14.00 13.87 -6.16
C ALA A 561 15.51 14.04 -6.35
N VAL A 562 15.92 14.16 -7.61
CA VAL A 562 17.30 14.56 -7.98
C VAL A 562 17.21 15.94 -8.59
N ASP A 563 17.87 16.92 -8.02
CA ASP A 563 17.95 18.27 -8.59
C ASP A 563 18.63 18.22 -9.96
N PRO A 564 17.96 18.63 -11.04
CA PRO A 564 18.52 18.51 -12.38
C PRO A 564 19.70 19.46 -12.65
N ALA A 565 19.86 20.51 -11.87
CA ALA A 565 20.92 21.50 -12.04
C ALA A 565 22.19 21.11 -11.29
N THR A 566 22.05 20.59 -10.08
CA THR A 566 23.18 20.29 -9.18
C THR A 566 23.50 18.80 -9.08
N GLY A 567 22.51 17.92 -9.34
CA GLY A 567 22.58 16.49 -9.09
C GLY A 567 22.44 16.12 -7.60
N GLU A 568 22.14 17.07 -6.73
CA GLU A 568 21.87 16.79 -5.31
C GLU A 568 20.58 15.99 -5.15
N LEU A 569 20.59 15.09 -4.16
CA LEU A 569 19.43 14.29 -3.79
C LEU A 569 18.59 15.08 -2.79
N GLU A 570 17.30 15.16 -3.04
CA GLU A 570 16.32 15.84 -2.22
C GLU A 570 15.34 14.80 -1.66
N GLY A 571 15.35 14.58 -0.34
CA GLY A 571 14.45 13.67 0.34
C GLY A 571 13.25 14.40 0.91
N GLY A 572 12.04 13.95 0.54
CA GLY A 572 10.75 14.37 1.09
C GLY A 572 10.16 13.24 1.91
N GLN A 573 10.06 13.43 3.23
CA GLN A 573 9.32 12.56 4.14
C GLN A 573 7.96 13.16 4.44
N ASP A 574 6.97 12.33 4.65
CA ASP A 574 5.61 12.80 4.94
C ASP A 574 5.48 13.30 6.39
N HIS A 575 5.03 14.54 6.56
CA HIS A 575 4.77 15.10 7.89
C HIS A 575 3.42 14.69 8.49
N ARG A 576 2.64 13.84 7.80
CA ARG A 576 1.44 13.21 8.36
C ARG A 576 1.79 12.18 9.42
N HIS A 577 2.99 11.58 9.30
CA HIS A 577 3.63 10.77 10.35
C HIS A 577 4.88 11.45 10.90
N HIS A 578 5.03 11.48 12.22
CA HIS A 578 6.06 12.28 12.89
C HIS A 578 7.38 11.53 13.14
N PHE A 579 7.43 10.23 12.89
CA PHE A 579 8.64 9.41 13.09
C PHE A 579 9.35 9.02 11.80
N GLY A 580 8.88 9.50 10.65
CA GLY A 580 9.56 9.37 9.36
C GLY A 580 10.89 10.10 9.29
N LYS A 581 11.73 9.74 8.33
CA LYS A 581 13.03 10.39 8.14
C LYS A 581 13.50 10.29 6.69
N ALA A 582 14.02 11.41 6.19
CA ALA A 582 14.91 11.44 5.05
C ALA A 582 16.34 11.63 5.55
N ALA A 583 17.30 10.81 5.13
CA ALA A 583 18.70 10.94 5.53
C ALA A 583 19.65 10.35 4.48
N GLY A 584 20.88 10.87 4.48
CA GLY A 584 21.93 10.42 3.58
C GLY A 584 23.30 11.04 3.89
N TYR A 585 24.15 11.19 2.88
CA TYR A 585 25.48 11.83 3.04
C TYR A 585 26.02 12.38 1.69
#